data_3f105dda17687c510a33ff5b4129bfa9
#
_entry.id   3f105dda17687c510a33ff5b4129bfa9
#
_cell.length_a   1.000
_cell.length_b   1.000
_cell.length_c   1.000
_cell.angle_alpha   90.00
_cell.angle_beta   90.00
_cell.angle_gamma   90.00
#
_symmetry.space_group_name_H-M   'P 1'
#
loop_
_entity.id
_entity.type
_entity.pdbx_description
1 polymer ?
#
loop_
_entity_poly.entity_id
_entity_poly.type
_entity_poly.pdbx_seq_one_letter_code
_entity_poly.pdbx_strand_id
1 'polypeptide(L)'
;MPRSHLRQLFCLALATLAWAVADAPAAAQTSFRQVDLTEKQVQGFIAAQKPMTDATEKMQSEPSDKPDPKLQAELEAIARKQGFKDLAEYDEVAATISMVMAGIDPETKQYTPADVAIRQQIKDIEADKSLPADERKQALEELNESLKQAQPIRNPANVNLVKKYYDKIEAVLE
;
A
#
# COMPACT_ATOMS: atom_id res chain seq x y z
N MET A 1 -40.96 9.48 46.94
CA MET A 1 -40.29 9.49 48.27
C MET A 1 -39.56 8.18 48.47
N PRO A 2 -38.44 8.09 49.13
CA PRO A 2 -37.22 8.89 49.08
C PRO A 2 -36.04 8.10 48.47
N ARG A 3 -35.03 8.74 47.87
CA ARG A 3 -33.74 9.22 48.48
C ARG A 3 -32.99 8.17 49.27
N SER A 4 -31.79 7.83 48.86
CA SER A 4 -30.52 8.13 49.55
C SER A 4 -29.39 7.36 48.84
N HIS A 5 -28.43 8.12 48.27
CA HIS A 5 -27.07 8.21 48.84
C HIS A 5 -26.38 6.87 49.07
N LEU A 6 -25.44 6.52 48.19
CA LEU A 6 -24.20 5.94 48.66
C LEU A 6 -23.01 6.44 47.80
N ARG A 7 -22.46 7.55 48.26
CA ARG A 7 -21.08 7.95 48.00
C ARG A 7 -20.21 7.01 48.84
N GLN A 8 -19.41 6.19 48.20
CA GLN A 8 -18.20 5.61 48.83
C GLN A 8 -17.10 5.69 47.80
N LEU A 9 -16.27 6.68 47.93
CA LEU A 9 -14.86 6.67 48.27
C LEU A 9 -14.18 5.33 47.94
N PHE A 10 -13.48 5.32 46.80
CA PHE A 10 -12.35 4.44 46.63
C PHE A 10 -11.11 5.28 46.37
N CYS A 11 -10.28 5.30 47.40
CA CYS A 11 -8.97 5.92 47.40
C CYS A 11 -8.01 5.23 46.47
N LEU A 12 -7.27 6.04 45.76
CA LEU A 12 -5.88 5.93 45.32
C LEU A 12 -5.21 4.54 45.44
N ALA A 13 -4.84 4.03 44.31
CA ALA A 13 -3.56 3.35 44.11
C ALA A 13 -2.99 3.82 42.77
N LEU A 14 -2.17 4.87 42.81
CA LEU A 14 -1.27 5.28 41.73
C LEU A 14 -0.17 4.20 41.58
N ALA A 15 -0.43 3.22 40.74
CA ALA A 15 0.62 2.37 40.22
C ALA A 15 1.19 3.08 38.97
N THR A 16 2.28 3.78 39.16
CA THR A 16 3.13 4.30 38.10
C THR A 16 3.73 3.12 37.32
N LEU A 17 3.03 2.64 36.29
CA LEU A 17 3.65 1.79 35.29
C LEU A 17 4.51 2.69 34.39
N ALA A 18 5.81 2.73 34.69
CA ALA A 18 6.80 3.24 33.75
C ALA A 18 6.78 2.31 32.52
N TRP A 19 6.11 2.76 31.47
CA TRP A 19 6.24 2.15 30.15
C TRP A 19 7.65 2.49 29.65
N ALA A 20 8.52 1.49 29.70
CA ALA A 20 9.73 1.52 28.91
C ALA A 20 9.28 1.56 27.45
N VAL A 21 9.39 2.72 26.84
CA VAL A 21 9.32 2.85 25.38
C VAL A 21 10.57 2.14 24.89
N ALA A 22 10.44 0.85 24.58
CA ALA A 22 11.44 0.16 23.81
C ALA A 22 11.50 0.90 22.45
N ASP A 23 12.65 1.48 22.13
CA ASP A 23 12.97 1.94 20.79
C ASP A 23 12.81 0.73 19.86
N ALA A 24 11.61 0.57 19.30
CA ALA A 24 11.42 -0.32 18.16
C ALA A 24 12.34 0.24 17.07
N PRO A 25 13.24 -0.58 16.49
CA PRO A 25 14.02 -0.12 15.36
C PRO A 25 13.03 0.37 14.32
N ALA A 26 13.18 1.62 13.89
CA ALA A 26 12.43 2.18 12.78
C ALA A 26 12.53 1.16 11.66
N ALA A 27 11.41 0.50 11.35
CA ALA A 27 11.33 -0.41 10.22
C ALA A 27 11.88 0.39 9.04
N ALA A 28 13.02 -0.01 8.51
CA ALA A 28 13.63 0.62 7.36
C ALA A 28 12.53 0.64 6.31
N GLN A 29 11.99 1.82 6.04
CA GLN A 29 11.11 2.04 4.91
C GLN A 29 11.97 1.65 3.71
N THR A 30 11.78 0.46 3.20
CA THR A 30 12.38 0.02 1.96
C THR A 30 11.91 1.02 0.93
N SER A 31 12.76 2.00 0.64
CA SER A 31 12.48 3.02 -0.36
C SER A 31 12.30 2.27 -1.68
N PHE A 32 11.05 2.12 -2.05
CA PHE A 32 10.65 1.46 -3.26
C PHE A 32 11.37 2.11 -4.45
N ARG A 33 12.10 1.30 -5.20
CA ARG A 33 12.81 1.76 -6.39
C ARG A 33 11.94 1.58 -7.62
N GLN A 34 11.50 2.69 -8.23
CA GLN A 34 10.86 2.64 -9.53
C GLN A 34 11.87 2.20 -10.61
N VAL A 35 11.47 1.27 -11.46
CA VAL A 35 12.25 0.77 -12.58
C VAL A 35 11.69 1.23 -13.93
N ASP A 36 12.52 1.27 -14.95
CA ASP A 36 12.07 1.46 -16.34
C ASP A 36 11.49 0.14 -16.83
N LEU A 37 10.18 0.11 -17.00
CA LEU A 37 9.47 -1.10 -17.41
C LEU A 37 9.74 -1.44 -18.88
N THR A 38 9.96 -2.72 -19.15
CA THR A 38 9.98 -3.28 -20.48
C THR A 38 8.70 -4.08 -20.75
N GLU A 39 8.34 -4.22 -22.01
CA GLU A 39 7.17 -5.01 -22.41
C GLU A 39 7.28 -6.47 -21.91
N LYS A 40 8.48 -7.03 -21.97
CA LYS A 40 8.76 -8.38 -21.46
C LYS A 40 8.49 -8.50 -19.95
N GLN A 41 8.88 -7.51 -19.17
CA GLN A 41 8.64 -7.50 -17.73
C GLN A 41 7.15 -7.36 -17.40
N VAL A 42 6.40 -6.52 -18.12
CA VAL A 42 4.94 -6.42 -17.91
C VAL A 42 4.25 -7.73 -18.27
N GLN A 43 4.63 -8.38 -19.35
CA GLN A 43 4.07 -9.70 -19.72
C GLN A 43 4.47 -10.78 -18.72
N GLY A 44 5.71 -10.77 -18.25
CA GLY A 44 6.21 -11.67 -17.21
C GLY A 44 5.45 -11.48 -15.88
N PHE A 45 5.18 -10.23 -15.48
CA PHE A 45 4.37 -9.90 -14.32
C PHE A 45 2.96 -10.52 -14.43
N ILE A 46 2.27 -10.29 -15.54
CA ILE A 46 0.93 -10.86 -15.80
C ILE A 46 0.95 -12.39 -15.70
N ALA A 47 1.95 -13.03 -16.30
CA ALA A 47 2.08 -14.48 -16.31
C ALA A 47 2.47 -15.07 -14.93
N ALA A 48 3.10 -14.27 -14.07
CA ALA A 48 3.51 -14.67 -12.73
C ALA A 48 2.37 -14.61 -11.71
N GLN A 49 1.34 -13.76 -11.89
CA GLN A 49 0.32 -13.50 -10.86
C GLN A 49 -0.32 -14.77 -10.34
N LYS A 50 -0.93 -15.56 -11.19
CA LYS A 50 -1.60 -16.79 -10.76
C LYS A 50 -0.65 -17.78 -10.06
N PRO A 51 0.53 -18.14 -10.60
CA PRO A 51 1.48 -18.99 -9.90
C PRO A 51 1.93 -18.44 -8.54
N MET A 52 2.13 -17.10 -8.40
CA MET A 52 2.51 -16.46 -7.14
C MET A 52 1.38 -16.57 -6.11
N THR A 53 0.14 -16.28 -6.52
CA THR A 53 -1.04 -16.44 -5.68
C THR A 53 -1.21 -17.88 -5.23
N ASP A 54 -1.18 -18.84 -6.16
CA ASP A 54 -1.32 -20.27 -5.85
C ASP A 54 -0.25 -20.76 -4.86
N ALA A 55 1.00 -20.29 -4.98
CA ALA A 55 2.09 -20.61 -4.05
C ALA A 55 1.84 -20.02 -2.65
N THR A 56 1.40 -18.77 -2.59
CA THR A 56 1.14 -18.06 -1.32
C THR A 56 -0.05 -18.67 -0.59
N GLU A 57 -1.14 -18.99 -1.29
CA GLU A 57 -2.35 -19.59 -0.70
C GLU A 57 -2.09 -20.97 -0.09
N LYS A 58 -1.30 -21.82 -0.76
CA LYS A 58 -0.95 -23.13 -0.24
C LYS A 58 -0.27 -23.07 1.13
N MET A 59 0.48 -22.01 1.39
CA MET A 59 1.26 -21.87 2.61
C MET A 59 0.54 -21.13 3.73
N GLN A 60 -0.47 -20.30 3.42
CA GLN A 60 -1.31 -19.67 4.44
C GLN A 60 -2.15 -20.67 5.24
N SER A 61 -2.26 -21.90 4.78
CA SER A 61 -2.92 -23.01 5.53
C SER A 61 -2.09 -23.52 6.72
N GLU A 62 -0.81 -23.14 6.85
CA GLU A 62 0.05 -23.50 7.98
C GLU A 62 0.51 -22.19 8.69
N PRO A 63 -0.11 -21.81 9.84
CA PRO A 63 0.29 -20.61 10.57
C PRO A 63 1.74 -20.73 11.05
N SER A 64 2.62 -19.86 10.54
CA SER A 64 4.01 -19.75 10.96
C SER A 64 4.37 -18.28 11.16
N ASP A 65 4.85 -17.93 12.37
CA ASP A 65 5.36 -16.59 12.68
C ASP A 65 6.71 -16.28 12.01
N LYS A 66 7.25 -17.19 11.21
CA LYS A 66 8.54 -17.04 10.53
C LYS A 66 8.36 -17.16 9.02
N PRO A 67 9.13 -16.36 8.23
CA PRO A 67 9.18 -16.53 6.79
C PRO A 67 9.54 -17.98 6.44
N ASP A 68 8.72 -18.63 5.60
CA ASP A 68 9.00 -19.99 5.16
C ASP A 68 10.05 -19.98 4.03
N PRO A 69 11.23 -20.58 4.25
CA PRO A 69 12.27 -20.64 3.21
C PRO A 69 11.84 -21.39 1.96
N LYS A 70 10.87 -22.34 2.08
CA LYS A 70 10.35 -23.07 0.93
C LYS A 70 9.47 -22.18 0.05
N LEU A 71 8.59 -21.38 0.67
CA LEU A 71 7.79 -20.40 -0.06
C LEU A 71 8.69 -19.42 -0.80
N GLN A 72 9.68 -18.86 -0.12
CA GLN A 72 10.61 -17.92 -0.76
C GLN A 72 11.32 -18.58 -1.94
N ALA A 73 11.78 -19.81 -1.83
CA ALA A 73 12.41 -20.53 -2.91
C ALA A 73 11.44 -20.83 -4.08
N GLU A 74 10.16 -21.11 -3.79
CA GLU A 74 9.12 -21.32 -4.80
C GLU A 74 8.82 -20.00 -5.55
N LEU A 75 8.62 -18.89 -4.85
CA LEU A 75 8.40 -17.58 -5.44
C LEU A 75 9.59 -17.14 -6.30
N GLU A 76 10.80 -17.37 -5.84
CA GLU A 76 12.03 -17.12 -6.60
C GLU A 76 12.08 -17.95 -7.90
N ALA A 77 11.69 -19.22 -7.85
CA ALA A 77 11.64 -20.10 -9.03
C ALA A 77 10.57 -19.63 -10.02
N ILE A 78 9.40 -19.17 -9.54
CA ILE A 78 8.34 -18.61 -10.36
C ILE A 78 8.83 -17.35 -11.06
N ALA A 79 9.43 -16.40 -10.34
CA ALA A 79 9.97 -15.16 -10.89
C ALA A 79 10.95 -15.45 -12.03
N ARG A 80 11.91 -16.34 -11.82
CA ARG A 80 12.90 -16.74 -12.85
C ARG A 80 12.26 -17.40 -14.06
N LYS A 81 11.26 -18.25 -13.86
CA LYS A 81 10.52 -18.91 -14.95
C LYS A 81 9.80 -17.88 -15.82
N GLN A 82 9.34 -16.77 -15.26
CA GLN A 82 8.67 -15.69 -15.98
C GLN A 82 9.65 -14.65 -16.55
N GLY A 83 10.95 -14.89 -16.45
CA GLY A 83 11.99 -14.13 -17.14
C GLY A 83 12.59 -13.00 -16.31
N PHE A 84 12.32 -12.94 -15.00
CA PHE A 84 13.00 -12.08 -14.06
C PHE A 84 14.32 -12.72 -13.61
N LYS A 85 15.27 -11.88 -13.26
CA LYS A 85 16.56 -12.32 -12.72
C LYS A 85 16.40 -13.02 -11.37
N ASP A 86 15.57 -12.44 -10.51
CA ASP A 86 15.30 -12.86 -9.14
C ASP A 86 13.93 -12.33 -8.68
N LEU A 87 13.50 -12.71 -7.47
CA LEU A 87 12.26 -12.23 -6.88
C LEU A 87 12.30 -10.71 -6.62
N ALA A 88 13.47 -10.16 -6.28
CA ALA A 88 13.61 -8.72 -6.02
C ALA A 88 13.34 -7.89 -7.29
N GLU A 89 13.80 -8.32 -8.48
CA GLU A 89 13.44 -7.66 -9.72
C GLU A 89 11.94 -7.76 -10.01
N TYR A 90 11.32 -8.92 -9.75
CA TYR A 90 9.88 -9.05 -9.87
C TYR A 90 9.15 -8.06 -8.96
N ASP A 91 9.56 -7.94 -7.70
CA ASP A 91 8.95 -7.03 -6.74
C ASP A 91 9.09 -5.55 -7.15
N GLU A 92 10.27 -5.15 -7.66
CA GLU A 92 10.48 -3.79 -8.18
C GLU A 92 9.57 -3.49 -9.39
N VAL A 93 9.39 -4.45 -10.29
CA VAL A 93 8.50 -4.34 -11.44
C VAL A 93 7.04 -4.31 -10.99
N ALA A 94 6.63 -5.23 -10.13
CA ALA A 94 5.27 -5.32 -9.58
C ALA A 94 4.86 -4.02 -8.90
N ALA A 95 5.72 -3.49 -8.05
CA ALA A 95 5.45 -2.26 -7.35
C ALA A 95 5.43 -1.04 -8.30
N THR A 96 6.28 -1.00 -9.34
CA THR A 96 6.21 0.06 -10.36
C THR A 96 4.89 0.00 -11.15
N ILE A 97 4.45 -1.20 -11.53
CA ILE A 97 3.15 -1.40 -12.21
C ILE A 97 2.01 -0.96 -11.30
N SER A 98 2.00 -1.39 -10.02
CA SER A 98 0.96 -1.04 -9.06
C SER A 98 0.86 0.47 -8.83
N MET A 99 2.00 1.16 -8.76
CA MET A 99 2.04 2.61 -8.62
C MET A 99 1.41 3.32 -9.83
N VAL A 100 1.64 2.83 -11.04
CA VAL A 100 1.04 3.38 -12.25
C VAL A 100 -0.46 3.07 -12.29
N MET A 101 -0.85 1.81 -12.00
CA MET A 101 -2.25 1.38 -11.96
C MET A 101 -3.08 2.23 -11.00
N ALA A 102 -2.55 2.54 -9.81
CA ALA A 102 -3.21 3.39 -8.82
C ALA A 102 -3.56 4.80 -9.32
N GLY A 103 -2.86 5.29 -10.35
CA GLY A 103 -3.15 6.59 -10.96
C GLY A 103 -4.05 6.52 -12.19
N ILE A 104 -4.42 5.34 -12.67
CA ILE A 104 -5.26 5.17 -13.85
C ILE A 104 -6.72 5.02 -13.42
N ASP A 105 -7.56 5.90 -13.92
CA ASP A 105 -9.01 5.79 -13.75
C ASP A 105 -9.56 4.58 -14.53
N PRO A 106 -10.29 3.65 -13.89
CA PRO A 106 -10.71 2.40 -14.51
C PRO A 106 -11.73 2.58 -15.65
N GLU A 107 -12.52 3.67 -15.63
CA GLU A 107 -13.54 3.89 -16.65
C GLU A 107 -12.96 4.63 -17.86
N THR A 108 -12.22 5.69 -17.61
CA THR A 108 -11.70 6.58 -18.67
C THR A 108 -10.32 6.18 -19.16
N LYS A 109 -9.62 5.30 -18.41
CA LYS A 109 -8.22 4.92 -18.65
C LYS A 109 -7.27 6.13 -18.68
N GLN A 110 -7.68 7.24 -18.05
CA GLN A 110 -6.82 8.41 -17.91
C GLN A 110 -5.91 8.26 -16.69
N TYR A 111 -4.66 8.68 -16.85
CA TYR A 111 -3.70 8.67 -15.76
C TYR A 111 -3.64 10.04 -15.10
N THR A 112 -3.78 10.07 -13.79
CA THR A 112 -3.60 11.26 -12.95
C THR A 112 -2.46 10.99 -11.96
N PRO A 113 -1.39 11.79 -11.95
CA PRO A 113 -0.33 11.67 -10.95
C PRO A 113 -0.88 11.79 -9.52
N ALA A 114 -0.34 11.01 -8.59
CA ALA A 114 -0.83 10.95 -7.21
C ALA A 114 -0.83 12.32 -6.52
N ASP A 115 0.22 13.13 -6.70
CA ASP A 115 0.30 14.47 -6.13
C ASP A 115 -0.77 15.42 -6.72
N VAL A 116 -1.12 15.26 -8.00
CA VAL A 116 -2.19 16.03 -8.65
C VAL A 116 -3.55 15.64 -8.08
N ALA A 117 -3.81 14.33 -7.94
CA ALA A 117 -5.04 13.82 -7.37
C ALA A 117 -5.23 14.30 -5.91
N ILE A 118 -4.19 14.18 -5.09
CA ILE A 118 -4.23 14.62 -3.68
C ILE A 118 -4.46 16.14 -3.59
N ARG A 119 -3.79 16.95 -4.41
CA ARG A 119 -4.01 18.41 -4.43
C ARG A 119 -5.45 18.77 -4.84
N GLN A 120 -6.05 18.00 -5.73
CA GLN A 120 -7.46 18.20 -6.07
C GLN A 120 -8.37 17.88 -4.89
N GLN A 121 -8.14 16.75 -4.20
CA GLN A 121 -8.89 16.40 -2.99
C GLN A 121 -8.77 17.45 -1.89
N ILE A 122 -7.56 18.02 -1.68
CA ILE A 122 -7.37 19.12 -0.72
C ILE A 122 -8.27 20.30 -1.08
N LYS A 123 -8.29 20.72 -2.35
CA LYS A 123 -9.15 21.84 -2.81
C LYS A 123 -10.63 21.53 -2.62
N ASP A 124 -11.06 20.30 -2.88
CA ASP A 124 -12.45 19.88 -2.75
C ASP A 124 -12.88 19.92 -1.26
N ILE A 125 -12.03 19.42 -0.35
CA ILE A 125 -12.25 19.47 1.10
C ILE A 125 -12.25 20.92 1.63
N GLU A 126 -11.36 21.79 1.14
CA GLU A 126 -11.34 23.20 1.51
C GLU A 126 -12.62 23.93 1.07
N ALA A 127 -13.17 23.58 -0.09
CA ALA A 127 -14.38 24.17 -0.64
C ALA A 127 -15.66 23.63 0.00
N ASP A 128 -15.63 22.42 0.56
CA ASP A 128 -16.80 21.78 1.16
C ASP A 128 -17.17 22.42 2.51
N LYS A 129 -18.23 23.24 2.48
CA LYS A 129 -18.77 23.91 3.68
C LYS A 129 -19.71 23.02 4.49
N SER A 130 -20.04 21.85 4.02
CA SER A 130 -20.92 20.89 4.71
C SER A 130 -20.18 20.07 5.76
N LEU A 131 -18.84 19.92 5.62
CA LEU A 131 -18.01 19.20 6.57
C LEU A 131 -17.84 20.00 7.87
N PRO A 132 -18.01 19.35 9.05
CA PRO A 132 -17.66 19.92 10.35
C PRO A 132 -16.18 20.38 10.37
N ALA A 133 -15.90 21.47 11.12
CA ALA A 133 -14.57 22.09 11.12
C ALA A 133 -13.47 21.12 11.56
N ASP A 134 -13.74 20.27 12.56
CA ASP A 134 -12.76 19.31 13.08
C ASP A 134 -12.48 18.18 12.07
N GLU A 135 -13.52 17.65 11.42
CA GLU A 135 -13.38 16.62 10.38
C GLU A 135 -12.61 17.17 9.17
N ARG A 136 -12.92 18.40 8.75
CA ARG A 136 -12.19 19.06 7.67
C ARG A 136 -10.71 19.23 8.01
N LYS A 137 -10.40 19.65 9.24
CA LYS A 137 -9.02 19.83 9.69
C LYS A 137 -8.26 18.51 9.64
N GLN A 138 -8.85 17.44 10.19
CA GLN A 138 -8.24 16.11 10.19
C GLN A 138 -8.00 15.62 8.75
N ALA A 139 -8.99 15.70 7.87
CA ALA A 139 -8.87 15.29 6.47
C ALA A 139 -7.75 16.06 5.73
N LEU A 140 -7.63 17.37 5.97
CA LEU A 140 -6.56 18.18 5.38
C LEU A 140 -5.18 17.82 5.94
N GLU A 141 -5.06 17.49 7.21
CA GLU A 141 -3.80 17.02 7.81
C GLU A 141 -3.36 15.70 7.19
N GLU A 142 -4.26 14.72 7.05
CA GLU A 142 -4.01 13.41 6.43
C GLU A 142 -3.61 13.55 4.95
N LEU A 143 -4.34 14.37 4.19
CA LEU A 143 -4.02 14.61 2.78
C LEU A 143 -2.68 15.33 2.59
N ASN A 144 -2.35 16.30 3.44
CA ASN A 144 -1.07 16.98 3.39
C ASN A 144 0.09 16.04 3.75
N GLU A 145 -0.10 15.11 4.68
CA GLU A 145 0.92 14.09 4.96
C GLU A 145 1.08 13.11 3.80
N SER A 146 -0.03 12.67 3.19
CA SER A 146 -0.01 11.83 1.99
C SER A 146 0.68 12.55 0.81
N LEU A 147 0.48 13.87 0.67
CA LEU A 147 1.14 14.66 -0.37
C LEU A 147 2.67 14.71 -0.21
N LYS A 148 3.17 14.74 1.03
CA LYS A 148 4.62 14.71 1.28
C LYS A 148 5.24 13.35 0.91
N GLN A 149 4.46 12.27 1.01
CA GLN A 149 4.89 10.91 0.70
C GLN A 149 4.65 10.54 -0.77
N ALA A 150 3.84 11.33 -1.50
CA ALA A 150 3.50 11.06 -2.88
C ALA A 150 4.76 11.09 -3.77
N GLN A 151 5.03 9.98 -4.43
CA GLN A 151 6.14 9.87 -5.38
C GLN A 151 5.61 9.94 -6.82
N PRO A 152 6.09 10.88 -7.63
CA PRO A 152 5.72 10.92 -9.04
C PRO A 152 6.33 9.75 -9.81
N ILE A 153 5.67 9.33 -10.87
CA ILE A 153 6.25 8.34 -11.80
C ILE A 153 7.43 9.00 -12.50
N ARG A 154 8.63 8.41 -12.34
CA ARG A 154 9.90 8.95 -12.88
C ARG A 154 9.97 8.84 -14.39
N ASN A 155 9.50 7.71 -14.94
CA ASN A 155 9.53 7.46 -16.37
C ASN A 155 8.10 7.47 -16.95
N PRO A 156 7.71 8.50 -17.72
CA PRO A 156 6.38 8.56 -18.35
C PRO A 156 6.09 7.41 -19.30
N ALA A 157 7.12 6.75 -19.86
CA ALA A 157 6.94 5.59 -20.72
C ALA A 157 6.30 4.41 -19.96
N ASN A 158 6.55 4.29 -18.66
CA ASN A 158 5.90 3.28 -17.81
C ASN A 158 4.37 3.44 -17.82
N VAL A 159 3.88 4.67 -17.78
CA VAL A 159 2.42 4.96 -17.83
C VAL A 159 1.83 4.45 -19.15
N ASN A 160 2.47 4.76 -20.28
CA ASN A 160 1.99 4.32 -21.58
C ASN A 160 2.00 2.79 -21.71
N LEU A 161 3.05 2.16 -21.18
CA LEU A 161 3.19 0.71 -21.24
C LEU A 161 2.14 0.00 -20.37
N VAL A 162 1.92 0.46 -19.13
CA VAL A 162 0.90 -0.10 -18.24
C VAL A 162 -0.50 0.14 -18.81
N LYS A 163 -0.79 1.30 -19.37
CA LYS A 163 -2.07 1.57 -20.05
C LYS A 163 -2.30 0.60 -21.21
N LYS A 164 -1.27 0.29 -22.01
CA LYS A 164 -1.36 -0.69 -23.10
C LYS A 164 -1.80 -2.08 -22.61
N TYR A 165 -1.42 -2.45 -21.40
CA TYR A 165 -1.70 -3.75 -20.80
C TYR A 165 -2.75 -3.70 -19.68
N TYR A 166 -3.40 -2.55 -19.49
CA TYR A 166 -4.27 -2.29 -18.33
C TYR A 166 -5.26 -3.41 -18.08
N ASP A 167 -6.11 -3.75 -19.06
CA ASP A 167 -7.18 -4.75 -18.89
C ASP A 167 -6.62 -6.15 -18.55
N LYS A 168 -5.42 -6.49 -19.06
CA LYS A 168 -4.76 -7.76 -18.75
C LYS A 168 -4.16 -7.77 -17.34
N ILE A 169 -3.66 -6.63 -16.87
CA ILE A 169 -3.13 -6.48 -15.53
C ILE A 169 -4.29 -6.51 -14.53
N GLU A 170 -5.34 -5.76 -14.79
CA GLU A 170 -6.55 -5.72 -13.96
C GLU A 170 -7.13 -7.14 -13.78
N ALA A 171 -7.33 -7.87 -14.87
CA ALA A 171 -7.88 -9.23 -14.86
C ALA A 171 -7.07 -10.28 -14.08
N VAL A 172 -5.80 -10.03 -13.77
CA VAL A 172 -4.98 -10.95 -12.98
C VAL A 172 -4.76 -10.46 -11.55
N LEU A 173 -5.22 -9.26 -11.21
CA LEU A 173 -5.17 -8.69 -9.86
C LEU A 173 -6.52 -8.82 -9.12
N GLU A 174 -7.62 -9.11 -9.83
CA GLU A 174 -8.94 -9.44 -9.29
C GLU A 174 -9.00 -10.89 -8.79
#